data_d9545df36c835551e92acacfc7e92a65
#
_entry.id   d9545df36c835551e92acacfc7e92a65
#
_cell.length_a   1.000
_cell.length_b   1.000
_cell.length_c   1.000
_cell.angle_alpha   90.00
_cell.angle_beta   90.00
_cell.angle_gamma   90.00
#
_symmetry.space_group_name_H-M   'P 1'
#
loop_
_entity.id
_entity.type
_entity.pdbx_description
1 polymer ?
#
loop_
_entity_poly.entity_id
_entity_poly.type
_entity_poly.pdbx_seq_one_letter_code
_entity_poly.pdbx_strand_id
1 'polypeptide(L)'
;MANKGFFIITDISGYTEYLTESELDHAHEILQSLFDAQLKHIKFPLKISGFRGDAIFMYTPELCFVNPQTFLETLENLYIVFLETLRQMQFNTTCPCRACRNINKLDLKMCIHYGEYIVQKLGDREELLGADVIVPHRMLKNHVIEQTGVKAYALFSETAAGTLRLSELSQPLIPHTEFYEHLGEVKMQVFDLAPVWENAQERKRNFVSKEDAWVSLEKDLPH
;
A
#
# COMPACT_ATOMS: atom_id res chain seq x y z
N MET A 1 15.01 -16.19 -20.20
CA MET A 1 15.91 -16.12 -19.01
C MET A 1 15.05 -15.67 -17.84
N ALA A 2 15.33 -16.16 -16.62
CA ALA A 2 14.68 -15.68 -15.42
C ALA A 2 15.16 -14.26 -15.10
N ASN A 3 14.23 -13.41 -14.68
CA ASN A 3 14.50 -12.06 -14.19
C ASN A 3 14.38 -12.07 -12.66
N LYS A 4 14.95 -11.07 -12.00
CA LYS A 4 14.75 -10.82 -10.57
C LYS A 4 14.05 -9.49 -10.37
N GLY A 5 13.26 -9.40 -9.30
CA GLY A 5 12.55 -8.17 -8.98
C GLY A 5 11.70 -8.25 -7.74
N PHE A 6 11.03 -7.16 -7.44
CA PHE A 6 10.10 -7.07 -6.33
C PHE A 6 8.67 -7.29 -6.83
N PHE A 7 7.92 -8.04 -6.05
CA PHE A 7 6.49 -8.24 -6.20
C PHE A 7 5.81 -7.49 -5.07
N ILE A 8 4.80 -6.71 -5.40
CA ILE A 8 4.05 -5.89 -4.46
C ILE A 8 2.56 -6.19 -4.67
N ILE A 9 1.86 -6.47 -3.59
CA ILE A 9 0.40 -6.52 -3.59
C ILE A 9 -0.10 -5.48 -2.60
N THR A 10 -0.97 -4.58 -3.06
CA THR A 10 -1.80 -3.76 -2.18
C THR A 10 -3.17 -4.41 -2.09
N ASP A 11 -3.74 -4.48 -0.88
CA ASP A 11 -5.01 -5.15 -0.59
C ASP A 11 -5.83 -4.33 0.41
N ILE A 12 -7.12 -4.16 0.15
CA ILE A 12 -7.99 -3.33 0.99
C ILE A 12 -8.47 -4.14 2.19
N SER A 13 -7.92 -3.82 3.37
CA SER A 13 -8.37 -4.42 4.63
C SER A 13 -9.83 -4.05 4.91
N GLY A 14 -10.62 -5.02 5.39
CA GLY A 14 -12.04 -4.82 5.65
C GLY A 14 -12.96 -4.90 4.43
N TYR A 15 -12.42 -5.12 3.22
CA TYR A 15 -13.17 -5.14 1.96
C TYR A 15 -14.38 -6.09 1.98
N THR A 16 -14.20 -7.34 2.39
CA THR A 16 -15.27 -8.35 2.38
C THR A 16 -16.41 -7.96 3.31
N GLU A 17 -16.09 -7.56 4.56
CA GLU A 17 -17.09 -7.10 5.54
C GLU A 17 -17.81 -5.86 5.00
N TYR A 18 -17.06 -4.91 4.48
CA TYR A 18 -17.59 -3.68 3.91
C TYR A 18 -18.61 -3.94 2.80
N LEU A 19 -18.28 -4.81 1.82
CA LEU A 19 -19.18 -5.14 0.72
C LEU A 19 -20.43 -5.91 1.18
N THR A 20 -20.31 -6.82 2.14
CA THR A 20 -21.45 -7.62 2.62
C THR A 20 -22.42 -6.80 3.46
N GLU A 21 -21.95 -5.73 4.10
CA GLU A 21 -22.76 -4.88 4.97
C GLU A 21 -23.26 -3.59 4.31
N SER A 22 -22.84 -3.30 3.07
CA SER A 22 -23.08 -2.02 2.41
C SER A 22 -24.06 -2.12 1.24
N GLU A 23 -24.68 -1.01 0.91
CA GLU A 23 -25.42 -0.84 -0.34
C GLU A 23 -24.46 -0.85 -1.53
N LEU A 24 -24.71 -1.78 -2.49
CA LEU A 24 -23.73 -2.10 -3.54
C LEU A 24 -23.37 -0.93 -4.43
N ASP A 25 -24.33 -0.08 -4.79
CA ASP A 25 -24.09 1.06 -5.68
C ASP A 25 -23.09 2.04 -5.09
N HIS A 26 -23.30 2.45 -3.83
CA HIS A 26 -22.38 3.37 -3.16
C HIS A 26 -21.06 2.70 -2.77
N ALA A 27 -21.09 1.42 -2.39
CA ALA A 27 -19.85 0.67 -2.15
C ALA A 27 -18.99 0.62 -3.41
N HIS A 28 -19.60 0.40 -4.58
CA HIS A 28 -18.91 0.42 -5.86
C HIS A 28 -18.22 1.76 -6.14
N GLU A 29 -18.94 2.88 -5.99
CA GLU A 29 -18.39 4.23 -6.22
C GLU A 29 -17.20 4.53 -5.30
N ILE A 30 -17.30 4.15 -4.04
CA ILE A 30 -16.24 4.34 -3.05
C ILE A 30 -15.00 3.51 -3.42
N LEU A 31 -15.19 2.22 -3.67
CA LEU A 31 -14.10 1.31 -4.02
C LEU A 31 -13.43 1.71 -5.35
N GLN A 32 -14.23 2.08 -6.36
CA GLN A 32 -13.70 2.58 -7.64
C GLN A 32 -12.81 3.80 -7.43
N SER A 33 -13.23 4.75 -6.59
CA SER A 33 -12.44 5.95 -6.31
C SER A 33 -11.12 5.63 -5.59
N LEU A 34 -11.12 4.64 -4.68
CA LEU A 34 -9.90 4.16 -4.01
C LEU A 34 -8.93 3.50 -4.98
N PHE A 35 -9.45 2.66 -5.90
CA PHE A 35 -8.63 2.07 -6.96
C PHE A 35 -8.06 3.13 -7.89
N ASP A 36 -8.88 4.06 -8.37
CA ASP A 36 -8.46 5.13 -9.27
C ASP A 36 -7.38 6.01 -8.64
N ALA A 37 -7.48 6.29 -7.33
CA ALA A 37 -6.47 7.02 -6.60
C ALA A 37 -5.13 6.27 -6.56
N GLN A 38 -5.14 4.97 -6.25
CA GLN A 38 -3.92 4.16 -6.28
C GLN A 38 -3.33 4.08 -7.69
N LEU A 39 -4.16 3.77 -8.71
CA LEU A 39 -3.72 3.63 -10.10
C LEU A 39 -3.07 4.89 -10.66
N LYS A 40 -3.56 6.07 -10.28
CA LYS A 40 -2.94 7.36 -10.66
C LYS A 40 -1.53 7.53 -10.10
N HIS A 41 -1.22 6.89 -8.96
CA HIS A 41 0.05 7.00 -8.26
C HIS A 41 1.00 5.82 -8.50
N ILE A 42 0.51 4.72 -9.09
CA ILE A 42 1.38 3.63 -9.57
C ILE A 42 2.07 4.10 -10.85
N LYS A 43 3.34 4.47 -10.72
CA LYS A 43 4.17 4.99 -11.81
C LYS A 43 5.44 4.15 -11.97
N PHE A 44 6.15 4.35 -13.09
CA PHE A 44 7.48 3.77 -13.23
C PHE A 44 8.32 4.00 -11.97
N PRO A 45 9.03 2.98 -11.45
CA PRO A 45 9.32 1.70 -12.08
C PRO A 45 8.29 0.57 -11.81
N LEU A 46 7.19 0.84 -11.09
CA LEU A 46 6.16 -0.16 -10.82
C LEU A 46 5.34 -0.45 -12.09
N LYS A 47 5.11 -1.73 -12.35
CA LYS A 47 4.24 -2.22 -13.41
C LYS A 47 3.10 -3.03 -12.81
N ILE A 48 1.87 -2.77 -13.25
CA ILE A 48 0.71 -3.56 -12.86
C ILE A 48 0.74 -4.87 -13.64
N SER A 49 0.72 -5.99 -12.91
CA SER A 49 0.59 -7.33 -13.47
C SER A 49 -0.87 -7.76 -13.56
N GLY A 50 -1.71 -7.36 -12.61
CA GLY A 50 -3.13 -7.71 -12.62
C GLY A 50 -3.88 -7.27 -11.38
N PHE A 51 -5.17 -7.60 -11.36
CA PHE A 51 -6.09 -7.34 -10.27
C PHE A 51 -6.70 -8.65 -9.76
N ARG A 52 -6.89 -8.78 -8.46
CA ARG A 52 -7.53 -9.94 -7.85
C ARG A 52 -8.46 -9.49 -6.72
N GLY A 53 -9.75 -9.33 -7.06
CA GLY A 53 -10.73 -8.76 -6.12
C GLY A 53 -10.36 -7.32 -5.76
N ASP A 54 -10.05 -7.09 -4.52
CA ASP A 54 -9.62 -5.82 -3.93
C ASP A 54 -8.10 -5.61 -3.94
N ALA A 55 -7.35 -6.53 -4.52
CA ALA A 55 -5.90 -6.46 -4.58
C ALA A 55 -5.37 -5.98 -5.94
N ILE A 56 -4.36 -5.11 -5.92
CA ILE A 56 -3.55 -4.73 -7.07
C ILE A 56 -2.22 -5.46 -6.98
N PHE A 57 -1.94 -6.32 -7.96
CA PHE A 57 -0.66 -6.99 -8.08
C PHE A 57 0.27 -6.22 -9.01
N MET A 58 1.42 -5.84 -8.47
CA MET A 58 2.45 -5.06 -9.15
C MET A 58 3.79 -5.79 -9.08
N TYR A 59 4.68 -5.43 -9.98
CA TYR A 59 6.07 -5.86 -9.93
C TYR A 59 7.00 -4.76 -10.45
N THR A 60 8.27 -4.88 -10.12
CA THR A 60 9.34 -4.06 -10.66
C THR A 60 10.61 -4.89 -10.85
N PRO A 61 11.25 -4.84 -12.03
CA PRO A 61 12.55 -5.48 -12.21
C PRO A 61 13.60 -4.88 -11.26
N GLU A 62 14.50 -5.73 -10.75
CA GLU A 62 15.59 -5.31 -9.86
C GLU A 62 16.39 -4.13 -10.40
N LEU A 63 16.71 -4.17 -11.70
CA LEU A 63 17.50 -3.14 -12.37
C LEU A 63 16.84 -1.75 -12.41
N CYS A 64 15.55 -1.68 -12.16
CA CYS A 64 14.82 -0.41 -12.11
C CYS A 64 14.83 0.23 -10.72
N PHE A 65 15.37 -0.44 -9.72
CA PHE A 65 15.45 0.07 -8.35
C PHE A 65 16.88 0.45 -7.97
N VAL A 66 17.12 1.75 -7.85
CA VAL A 66 18.44 2.29 -7.56
C VAL A 66 18.59 2.64 -6.07
N ASN A 67 17.48 2.92 -5.37
CA ASN A 67 17.51 3.36 -3.98
C ASN A 67 16.37 2.74 -3.14
N PRO A 68 16.70 2.01 -2.05
CA PRO A 68 15.72 1.43 -1.13
C PRO A 68 14.77 2.45 -0.51
N GLN A 69 15.28 3.65 -0.18
CA GLN A 69 14.47 4.72 0.39
C GLN A 69 13.34 5.16 -0.57
N THR A 70 13.65 5.32 -1.86
CA THR A 70 12.64 5.67 -2.88
C THR A 70 11.56 4.59 -3.02
N PHE A 71 11.93 3.32 -2.79
CA PHE A 71 10.96 2.23 -2.78
C PHE A 71 9.97 2.38 -1.61
N LEU A 72 10.47 2.60 -0.41
CA LEU A 72 9.62 2.82 0.77
C LEU A 72 8.73 4.04 0.59
N GLU A 73 9.30 5.17 0.16
CA GLU A 73 8.53 6.40 -0.11
C GLU A 73 7.42 6.18 -1.14
N THR A 74 7.63 5.28 -2.11
CA THR A 74 6.59 4.91 -3.07
C THR A 74 5.45 4.14 -2.40
N LEU A 75 5.75 3.18 -1.51
CA LEU A 75 4.72 2.46 -0.74
C LEU A 75 3.99 3.38 0.24
N GLU A 76 4.73 4.23 0.96
CA GLU A 76 4.18 5.24 1.86
C GLU A 76 3.22 6.18 1.13
N ASN A 77 3.59 6.61 -0.08
CA ASN A 77 2.74 7.48 -0.89
C ASN A 77 1.45 6.78 -1.34
N LEU A 78 1.50 5.50 -1.71
CA LEU A 78 0.29 4.73 -2.04
C LEU A 78 -0.66 4.65 -0.83
N TYR A 79 -0.12 4.48 0.37
CA TYR A 79 -0.90 4.48 1.61
C TYR A 79 -1.50 5.85 1.91
N ILE A 80 -0.70 6.91 1.83
CA ILE A 80 -1.16 8.29 2.07
C ILE A 80 -2.31 8.66 1.13
N VAL A 81 -2.16 8.36 -0.17
CA VAL A 81 -3.18 8.66 -1.18
C VAL A 81 -4.47 7.90 -0.92
N PHE A 82 -4.37 6.63 -0.51
CA PHE A 82 -5.53 5.83 -0.14
C PHE A 82 -6.30 6.48 1.02
N LEU A 83 -5.61 6.83 2.12
CA LEU A 83 -6.24 7.46 3.28
C LEU A 83 -6.76 8.87 3.00
N GLU A 84 -6.07 9.66 2.17
CA GLU A 84 -6.56 10.97 1.75
C GLU A 84 -7.87 10.85 0.99
N THR A 85 -7.97 9.87 0.10
CA THR A 85 -9.18 9.61 -0.66
C THR A 85 -10.34 9.20 0.26
N LEU A 86 -10.10 8.28 1.20
CA LEU A 86 -11.07 7.91 2.23
C LEU A 86 -11.55 9.12 3.01
N ARG A 87 -10.61 9.94 3.48
CA ARG A 87 -10.92 11.12 4.28
C ARG A 87 -11.73 12.16 3.51
N GLN A 88 -11.36 12.41 2.25
CA GLN A 88 -12.12 13.32 1.38
C GLN A 88 -13.55 12.85 1.19
N MET A 89 -13.77 11.56 0.98
CA MET A 89 -15.12 11.00 0.85
C MET A 89 -15.91 11.14 2.15
N GLN A 90 -15.31 10.87 3.31
CA GLN A 90 -15.96 11.04 4.61
C GLN A 90 -16.42 12.48 4.85
N PHE A 91 -15.60 13.46 4.49
CA PHE A 91 -15.93 14.87 4.67
C PHE A 91 -16.99 15.38 3.69
N ASN A 92 -17.00 14.85 2.48
CA ASN A 92 -17.88 15.33 1.41
C ASN A 92 -19.21 14.57 1.32
N THR A 93 -19.38 13.48 2.09
CA THR A 93 -20.62 12.71 2.05
C THR A 93 -21.66 13.22 3.06
N THR A 94 -22.88 13.43 2.59
CA THR A 94 -24.06 13.66 3.42
C THR A 94 -25.01 12.46 3.42
N CYS A 95 -24.64 11.39 2.72
CA CYS A 95 -25.44 10.19 2.58
C CYS A 95 -25.44 9.34 3.87
N PRO A 96 -26.62 8.98 4.42
CA PRO A 96 -26.73 8.20 5.65
C PRO A 96 -26.62 6.68 5.44
N CYS A 97 -26.35 6.20 4.23
CA CYS A 97 -26.28 4.77 3.92
C CYS A 97 -25.14 4.05 4.66
N ARG A 98 -25.20 2.73 4.74
CA ARG A 98 -24.20 1.92 5.46
C ARG A 98 -22.83 1.98 4.80
N ALA A 99 -22.77 2.02 3.46
CA ALA A 99 -21.52 2.18 2.73
C ALA A 99 -20.78 3.46 3.18
N CYS A 100 -21.46 4.61 3.19
CA CYS A 100 -20.86 5.89 3.59
C CYS A 100 -20.48 5.94 5.08
N ARG A 101 -21.26 5.29 5.95
CA ARG A 101 -20.96 5.23 7.41
C ARG A 101 -19.80 4.30 7.75
N ASN A 102 -19.62 3.24 6.99
CA ASN A 102 -18.62 2.19 7.27
C ASN A 102 -17.29 2.41 6.50
N ILE A 103 -17.16 3.50 5.76
CA ILE A 103 -15.95 3.78 4.96
C ILE A 103 -14.66 3.78 5.81
N ASN A 104 -14.76 4.16 7.08
CA ASN A 104 -13.66 4.17 8.04
C ASN A 104 -13.19 2.79 8.51
N LYS A 105 -13.90 1.71 8.13
CA LYS A 105 -13.47 0.33 8.35
C LYS A 105 -12.44 -0.14 7.33
N LEU A 106 -12.33 0.58 6.21
CA LEU A 106 -11.38 0.26 5.15
C LEU A 106 -9.99 0.79 5.50
N ASP A 107 -8.98 -0.02 5.24
CA ASP A 107 -7.57 0.34 5.37
C ASP A 107 -6.76 -0.36 4.27
N LEU A 108 -5.47 -0.07 4.17
CA LEU A 108 -4.60 -0.66 3.16
C LEU A 108 -3.49 -1.46 3.81
N LYS A 109 -3.31 -2.70 3.38
CA LYS A 109 -2.15 -3.53 3.67
C LYS A 109 -1.39 -3.84 2.39
N MET A 110 -0.10 -4.06 2.53
CA MET A 110 0.80 -4.36 1.42
C MET A 110 1.63 -5.59 1.74
N CYS A 111 1.85 -6.45 0.75
CA CYS A 111 2.78 -7.58 0.86
C CYS A 111 3.86 -7.44 -0.20
N ILE A 112 5.13 -7.51 0.23
CA ILE A 112 6.29 -7.29 -0.62
C ILE A 112 7.23 -8.50 -0.56
N HIS A 113 7.56 -9.05 -1.71
CA HIS A 113 8.50 -10.15 -1.84
C HIS A 113 9.53 -9.84 -2.93
N TYR A 114 10.73 -10.36 -2.78
CA TYR A 114 11.78 -10.30 -3.80
C TYR A 114 12.16 -11.70 -4.23
N GLY A 115 12.19 -11.94 -5.56
CA GLY A 115 12.48 -13.25 -6.10
C GLY A 115 12.59 -13.28 -7.61
N GLU A 116 12.59 -14.50 -8.16
CA GLU A 116 12.78 -14.78 -9.58
C GLU A 116 11.43 -14.95 -10.30
N TYR A 117 11.39 -14.52 -11.55
CA TYR A 117 10.22 -14.66 -12.41
C TYR A 117 10.58 -14.74 -13.89
N ILE A 118 9.65 -15.27 -14.66
CA ILE A 118 9.64 -15.22 -16.12
C ILE A 118 8.39 -14.48 -16.55
N VAL A 119 8.53 -13.56 -17.49
CA VAL A 119 7.38 -12.98 -18.19
C VAL A 119 6.99 -13.92 -19.32
N GLN A 120 5.80 -14.47 -19.26
CA GLN A 120 5.23 -15.30 -20.32
C GLN A 120 4.06 -14.60 -20.98
N LYS A 121 3.92 -14.80 -22.27
CA LYS A 121 2.79 -14.26 -23.04
C LYS A 121 1.69 -15.33 -23.13
N LEU A 122 0.51 -15.02 -22.61
CA LEU A 122 -0.69 -15.84 -22.68
C LEU A 122 -1.77 -15.08 -23.49
N GLY A 123 -1.87 -15.42 -24.78
CA GLY A 123 -2.68 -14.62 -25.69
C GLY A 123 -2.09 -13.21 -25.84
N ASP A 124 -2.92 -12.19 -25.55
CA ASP A 124 -2.52 -10.78 -25.62
C ASP A 124 -2.03 -10.20 -24.28
N ARG A 125 -1.94 -11.04 -23.25
CA ARG A 125 -1.53 -10.61 -21.89
C ARG A 125 -0.16 -11.12 -21.53
N GLU A 126 0.58 -10.30 -20.80
CA GLU A 126 1.80 -10.71 -20.12
C GLU A 126 1.45 -11.16 -18.71
N GLU A 127 1.93 -12.35 -18.33
CA GLU A 127 1.75 -12.93 -17.01
C GLU A 127 3.10 -13.28 -16.39
N LEU A 128 3.20 -13.20 -15.09
CA LEU A 128 4.40 -13.58 -14.36
C LEU A 128 4.32 -15.05 -13.95
N LEU A 129 5.36 -15.81 -14.20
CA LEU A 129 5.51 -17.22 -13.83
C LEU A 129 6.73 -17.38 -12.93
N GLY A 130 6.56 -18.05 -11.78
CA GLY A 130 7.63 -18.37 -10.84
C GLY A 130 7.08 -18.78 -9.49
N ALA A 131 7.87 -19.56 -8.74
CA ALA A 131 7.52 -19.91 -7.36
C ALA A 131 7.41 -18.65 -6.47
N ASP A 132 8.35 -17.71 -6.67
CA ASP A 132 8.40 -16.47 -5.92
C ASP A 132 7.21 -15.53 -6.23
N VAL A 133 6.59 -15.66 -7.41
CA VAL A 133 5.37 -14.91 -7.77
C VAL A 133 4.18 -15.31 -6.88
N ILE A 134 4.18 -16.55 -6.36
CA ILE A 134 3.10 -17.07 -5.52
C ILE A 134 3.22 -16.54 -4.07
N VAL A 135 4.45 -16.29 -3.61
CA VAL A 135 4.74 -15.93 -2.20
C VAL A 135 3.93 -14.73 -1.72
N PRO A 136 3.92 -13.55 -2.38
CA PRO A 136 3.18 -12.40 -1.89
C PRO A 136 1.66 -12.64 -1.82
N HIS A 137 1.10 -13.48 -2.70
CA HIS A 137 -0.30 -13.89 -2.63
C HIS A 137 -0.60 -14.74 -1.39
N ARG A 138 0.35 -15.58 -0.95
CA ARG A 138 0.23 -16.33 0.30
C ARG A 138 0.38 -15.44 1.51
N MET A 139 1.28 -14.47 1.46
CA MET A 139 1.50 -13.48 2.51
C MET A 139 0.25 -12.63 2.82
N LEU A 140 -0.71 -12.49 1.91
CA LEU A 140 -2.00 -11.83 2.20
C LEU A 140 -2.80 -12.57 3.30
N LYS A 141 -2.60 -13.88 3.43
CA LYS A 141 -3.19 -14.71 4.49
C LYS A 141 -2.21 -14.77 5.68
N ASN A 142 -2.20 -13.77 6.50
CA ASN A 142 -1.32 -13.63 7.65
C ASN A 142 -2.10 -13.25 8.91
N HIS A 143 -1.44 -13.35 10.06
CA HIS A 143 -1.98 -13.04 11.39
C HIS A 143 -1.27 -11.82 12.01
N VAL A 144 -0.81 -10.88 11.19
CA VAL A 144 -0.11 -9.68 11.67
C VAL A 144 -0.95 -8.89 12.65
N ILE A 145 -2.22 -8.65 12.33
CA ILE A 145 -3.11 -7.86 13.20
C ILE A 145 -3.28 -8.54 14.57
N GLU A 146 -3.52 -9.85 14.56
CA GLU A 146 -3.76 -10.64 15.77
C GLU A 146 -2.51 -10.73 16.66
N GLN A 147 -1.32 -10.81 16.05
CA GLN A 147 -0.07 -11.00 16.77
C GLN A 147 0.59 -9.69 17.19
N THR A 148 0.43 -8.62 16.41
CA THR A 148 1.16 -7.35 16.64
C THR A 148 0.24 -6.19 16.99
N GLY A 149 -1.06 -6.26 16.67
CA GLY A 149 -2.01 -5.16 16.79
C GLY A 149 -1.89 -4.11 15.68
N VAL A 150 -0.93 -4.24 14.76
CA VAL A 150 -0.72 -3.31 13.64
C VAL A 150 -1.78 -3.55 12.57
N LYS A 151 -2.62 -2.56 12.29
CA LYS A 151 -3.75 -2.70 11.35
C LYS A 151 -3.37 -2.37 9.90
N ALA A 152 -2.61 -1.29 9.72
CA ALA A 152 -2.11 -0.85 8.43
C ALA A 152 -0.61 -1.13 8.34
N TYR A 153 -0.19 -1.95 7.40
CA TYR A 153 1.21 -2.38 7.34
C TYR A 153 1.70 -2.69 5.94
N ALA A 154 3.01 -2.57 5.75
CA ALA A 154 3.74 -3.19 4.66
C ALA A 154 4.51 -4.40 5.22
N LEU A 155 4.19 -5.59 4.74
CA LEU A 155 4.77 -6.86 5.14
C LEU A 155 5.84 -7.28 4.13
N PHE A 156 7.09 -7.26 4.55
CA PHE A 156 8.23 -7.63 3.70
C PHE A 156 8.67 -9.06 4.01
N SER A 157 8.84 -9.89 2.98
CA SER A 157 9.55 -11.15 3.16
C SER A 157 11.01 -10.89 3.55
N GLU A 158 11.67 -11.87 4.17
CA GLU A 158 13.09 -11.76 4.55
C GLU A 158 13.98 -11.43 3.35
N THR A 159 13.69 -12.02 2.18
CA THR A 159 14.43 -11.72 0.94
C THR A 159 14.23 -10.28 0.49
N ALA A 160 13.01 -9.74 0.56
CA ALA A 160 12.74 -8.35 0.21
C ALA A 160 13.38 -7.39 1.22
N ALA A 161 13.24 -7.66 2.52
CA ALA A 161 13.83 -6.85 3.58
C ALA A 161 15.36 -6.81 3.49
N GLY A 162 16.00 -7.95 3.21
CA GLY A 162 17.45 -8.04 3.03
C GLY A 162 17.94 -7.31 1.78
N THR A 163 17.25 -7.46 0.64
CA THR A 163 17.62 -6.79 -0.61
C THR A 163 17.48 -5.27 -0.50
N LEU A 164 16.45 -4.79 0.20
CA LEU A 164 16.22 -3.37 0.49
C LEU A 164 17.05 -2.86 1.67
N ARG A 165 17.81 -3.71 2.36
CA ARG A 165 18.58 -3.35 3.57
C ARG A 165 17.74 -2.57 4.59
N LEU A 166 16.50 -3.03 4.84
CA LEU A 166 15.57 -2.32 5.69
C LEU A 166 16.09 -2.14 7.13
N SER A 167 16.98 -3.02 7.60
CA SER A 167 17.63 -2.91 8.92
C SER A 167 18.55 -1.69 9.08
N GLU A 168 18.98 -1.07 7.97
CA GLU A 168 19.80 0.15 7.97
C GLU A 168 18.94 1.43 8.06
N LEU A 169 17.61 1.30 7.94
CA LEU A 169 16.68 2.42 8.02
C LEU A 169 16.29 2.69 9.46
N SER A 170 16.06 3.96 9.78
CA SER A 170 15.74 4.41 11.15
C SER A 170 14.37 3.96 11.66
N GLN A 171 13.59 3.26 10.84
CA GLN A 171 12.22 2.88 11.18
C GLN A 171 12.18 1.51 11.87
N PRO A 172 11.41 1.35 12.95
CA PRO A 172 11.30 0.08 13.63
C PRO A 172 10.52 -0.94 12.77
N LEU A 173 11.11 -2.13 12.62
CA LEU A 173 10.47 -3.27 11.99
C LEU A 173 10.11 -4.30 13.06
N ILE A 174 8.95 -4.93 12.92
CA ILE A 174 8.49 -5.98 13.84
C ILE A 174 8.69 -7.33 13.15
N PRO A 175 9.50 -8.24 13.70
CA PRO A 175 9.64 -9.59 13.16
C PRO A 175 8.31 -10.34 13.19
N HIS A 176 8.00 -11.04 12.11
CA HIS A 176 6.80 -11.85 11.98
C HIS A 176 7.11 -13.15 11.23
N THR A 177 6.44 -14.22 11.57
CA THR A 177 6.64 -15.53 10.94
C THR A 177 5.30 -16.21 10.71
N GLU A 178 5.11 -16.74 9.51
CA GLU A 178 3.94 -17.53 9.15
C GLU A 178 4.37 -18.88 8.58
N PHE A 179 3.49 -19.85 8.69
CA PHE A 179 3.65 -21.15 8.06
C PHE A 179 2.58 -21.33 6.95
N TYR A 180 3.05 -21.47 5.72
CA TYR A 180 2.17 -21.70 4.58
C TYR A 180 2.37 -23.10 4.02
N GLU A 181 1.25 -23.75 3.71
CA GLU A 181 1.27 -25.04 3.01
C GLU A 181 2.07 -24.90 1.70
N HIS A 182 2.99 -25.83 1.44
CA HIS A 182 3.92 -25.89 0.31
C HIS A 182 5.05 -24.85 0.27
N LEU A 183 5.04 -23.83 1.12
CA LEU A 183 6.15 -22.86 1.26
C LEU A 183 6.94 -23.06 2.55
N GLY A 184 6.34 -23.74 3.56
CA GLY A 184 6.94 -23.89 4.88
C GLY A 184 6.91 -22.60 5.69
N GLU A 185 7.92 -22.41 6.52
CA GLU A 185 8.11 -21.22 7.34
C GLU A 185 8.58 -20.05 6.48
N VAL A 186 7.84 -18.93 6.55
CA VAL A 186 8.18 -17.69 5.87
C VAL A 186 8.40 -16.59 6.91
N LYS A 187 9.67 -16.17 7.04
CA LYS A 187 10.07 -15.05 7.90
C LYS A 187 9.84 -13.72 7.20
N MET A 188 9.32 -12.76 7.94
CA MET A 188 8.88 -11.47 7.42
C MET A 188 9.20 -10.34 8.39
N GLN A 189 9.11 -9.12 7.90
CA GLN A 189 9.22 -7.89 8.69
C GLN A 189 7.99 -7.04 8.46
N VAL A 190 7.33 -6.62 9.53
CA VAL A 190 6.17 -5.73 9.51
C VAL A 190 6.66 -4.30 9.66
N PHE A 191 6.28 -3.46 8.72
CA PHE A 191 6.46 -2.02 8.76
C PHE A 191 5.10 -1.36 9.01
N ASP A 192 4.95 -0.66 10.14
CA ASP A 192 3.72 0.03 10.51
C ASP A 192 3.54 1.29 9.66
N LEU A 193 2.41 1.39 8.96
CA LEU A 193 2.07 2.53 8.10
C LEU A 193 1.32 3.64 8.83
N ALA A 194 0.78 3.39 10.03
CA ALA A 194 0.02 4.42 10.76
C ALA A 194 0.86 5.67 11.07
N PRO A 195 2.13 5.57 11.53
CA PRO A 195 2.98 6.74 11.74
C PRO A 195 3.28 7.54 10.46
N VAL A 196 3.29 6.87 9.30
CA VAL A 196 3.48 7.53 8.00
C VAL A 196 2.36 8.52 7.72
N TRP A 197 1.12 8.10 7.97
CA TRP A 197 -0.04 8.96 7.84
C TRP A 197 -0.03 10.14 8.81
N GLU A 198 0.28 9.88 10.09
CA GLU A 198 0.34 10.91 11.12
C GLU A 198 1.37 11.98 10.77
N ASN A 199 2.57 11.56 10.37
CA ASN A 199 3.65 12.46 9.94
C ASN A 199 3.27 13.27 8.68
N ALA A 200 2.56 12.67 7.72
CA ALA A 200 2.10 13.37 6.53
C ALA A 200 1.07 14.47 6.88
N GLN A 201 0.15 14.19 7.82
CA GLN A 201 -0.84 15.15 8.29
C GLN A 201 -0.18 16.30 9.08
N GLU A 202 0.83 16.00 9.89
CA GLU A 202 1.58 17.00 10.63
C GLU A 202 2.36 17.94 9.68
N ARG A 203 3.05 17.40 8.69
CA ARG A 203 3.73 18.20 7.65
C ARG A 203 2.76 19.14 6.94
N LYS A 204 1.57 18.67 6.57
CA LYS A 204 0.55 19.50 5.93
C LYS A 204 0.09 20.64 6.84
N ARG A 205 -0.20 20.36 8.11
CA ARG A 205 -0.58 21.40 9.09
C ARG A 205 0.50 22.46 9.26
N ASN A 206 1.76 22.02 9.36
CA ASN A 206 2.90 22.93 9.51
C ASN A 206 3.15 23.76 8.24
N PHE A 207 2.85 23.23 7.07
CA PHE A 207 2.95 23.96 5.80
C PHE A 207 1.89 25.08 5.73
N VAL A 208 0.63 24.75 5.96
CA VAL A 208 -0.49 25.73 5.98
C VAL A 208 -0.22 26.87 6.98
N SER A 209 0.25 26.54 8.19
CA SER A 209 0.57 27.55 9.20
C SER A 209 1.70 28.51 8.77
N LYS A 210 2.65 28.03 7.94
CA LYS A 210 3.71 28.88 7.38
C LYS A 210 3.20 29.76 6.24
N GLU A 211 2.30 29.27 5.40
CA GLU A 211 1.67 30.09 4.36
C GLU A 211 0.84 31.22 4.97
N ASP A 212 0.06 30.93 6.00
CA ASP A 212 -0.71 31.96 6.73
C ASP A 212 0.22 33.02 7.37
N ALA A 213 1.37 32.61 7.89
CA ALA A 213 2.39 33.52 8.42
C ALA A 213 3.02 34.40 7.32
N TRP A 214 3.29 33.85 6.14
CA TRP A 214 3.78 34.63 5.00
C TRP A 214 2.76 35.64 4.51
N VAL A 215 1.48 35.27 4.36
CA VAL A 215 0.40 36.17 3.95
C VAL A 215 0.20 37.32 4.96
N SER A 216 0.40 37.08 6.25
CA SER A 216 0.35 38.17 7.26
C SER A 216 1.53 39.11 7.16
N LEU A 217 2.75 38.59 6.87
CA LEU A 217 3.95 39.42 6.68
C LEU A 217 3.89 40.29 5.42
N GLU A 218 3.30 39.82 4.33
CA GLU A 218 3.10 40.63 3.12
C GLU A 218 2.15 41.80 3.32
N LYS A 219 1.18 41.68 4.22
CA LYS A 219 0.24 42.78 4.54
C LYS A 219 0.88 43.89 5.38
N ASP A 220 1.96 43.57 6.07
CA ASP A 220 2.67 44.53 6.95
C ASP A 220 3.88 45.20 6.28
N LEU A 221 4.15 44.89 4.99
CA LEU A 221 5.21 45.55 4.23
C LEU A 221 4.73 46.94 3.78
N PRO A 222 5.45 48.06 4.10
CA PRO A 222 5.10 49.38 3.62
C PRO A 222 5.29 49.45 2.09
N HIS A 223 4.27 50.00 1.43
CA HIS A 223 4.27 50.28 -0.02
C HIS A 223 5.22 51.43 -0.37
#